data_83740a3d8c84bbf022cc0d373f86826a
#
_entry.id   83740a3d8c84bbf022cc0d373f86826a
#
_cell.length_a   1.000
_cell.length_b   1.000
_cell.length_c   1.000
_cell.angle_alpha   90.00
_cell.angle_beta   90.00
_cell.angle_gamma   90.00
#
_symmetry.space_group_name_H-M   'P 1'
#
loop_
_entity.id
_entity.type
_entity.pdbx_description
1 polymer ?
#
loop_
_entity_poly.entity_id
_entity_poly.type
_entity_poly.pdbx_seq_one_letter_code
_entity_poly.pdbx_strand_id
1 'polypeptide(L)'
;MNNREQFLQDRKKALGGSDSAAVFGMSPYNTPLSLYMDKIGQHKENITPKKEAIFERGHVLEKLLRALFERNYGLKIDEAPQAEHREYSFIRGHVDGVVKSDNAIVEFKTSASNSKDEWGDELTDEIPRHYLLQVHHYLLIHETCEKVYVPVFRGNNDMLQILANLVKKYGVDFSLLDDVDISFKLYVVQKGELHAKLSQRMIDKYKEFWNEHVMLRIPPKWTCVDDIKLLFPEAKSSEVVADEKAIKAIENIKQKKVAIEVLEADIEKDKAVVCDRLKDASKLVNAEGKSLVGWFNTSRKNFDVEALKKEYGEAMVGQFYKTTNTRMFKVY
;
A
#
# COMPACT_ATOMS: atom_id res chain seq x y z
N MET A 1 9.32 1.42 -27.92
CA MET A 1 8.76 1.19 -26.55
C MET A 1 8.65 2.54 -25.87
N ASN A 2 7.52 2.78 -25.18
CA ASN A 2 7.35 3.98 -24.37
C ASN A 2 8.28 3.88 -23.14
N ASN A 3 8.80 4.98 -22.61
CA ASN A 3 9.65 5.01 -21.40
C ASN A 3 9.08 4.21 -20.24
N ARG A 4 7.75 4.20 -20.07
CA ARG A 4 7.03 3.41 -19.05
C ARG A 4 7.14 1.90 -19.28
N GLU A 5 7.03 1.45 -20.52
CA GLU A 5 7.15 0.01 -20.87
C GLU A 5 8.57 -0.50 -20.62
N GLN A 6 9.57 0.30 -20.98
CA GLN A 6 10.97 -0.03 -20.71
C GLN A 6 11.23 -0.13 -19.20
N PHE A 7 10.76 0.84 -18.41
CA PHE A 7 10.85 0.83 -16.97
C PHE A 7 10.21 -0.43 -16.35
N LEU A 8 8.99 -0.81 -16.80
CA LEU A 8 8.30 -2.02 -16.32
C LEU A 8 9.05 -3.31 -16.68
N GLN A 9 9.68 -3.36 -17.86
CA GLN A 9 10.51 -4.51 -18.25
C GLN A 9 11.79 -4.60 -17.41
N ASP A 10 12.42 -3.47 -17.11
CA ASP A 10 13.63 -3.44 -16.29
C ASP A 10 13.34 -3.79 -14.82
N ARG A 11 12.16 -3.43 -14.30
CA ARG A 11 11.71 -3.87 -12.96
C ARG A 11 11.62 -5.39 -12.83
N LYS A 12 11.29 -6.12 -13.89
CA LYS A 12 11.20 -7.59 -13.86
C LYS A 12 12.55 -8.27 -13.73
N LYS A 13 13.65 -7.58 -14.08
CA LYS A 13 15.01 -8.13 -14.06
C LYS A 13 15.71 -8.01 -12.71
N ALA A 14 15.06 -7.42 -11.70
CA ALA A 14 15.67 -7.19 -10.40
C ALA A 14 14.63 -7.02 -9.28
N LEU A 15 15.11 -7.04 -8.05
CA LEU A 15 14.36 -6.70 -6.84
C LEU A 15 14.65 -5.23 -6.50
N GLY A 16 13.59 -4.43 -6.45
CA GLY A 16 13.64 -3.03 -6.03
C GLY A 16 13.28 -2.84 -4.56
N GLY A 17 13.47 -1.61 -4.04
CA GLY A 17 13.13 -1.31 -2.64
C GLY A 17 11.67 -1.62 -2.29
N SER A 18 10.73 -1.30 -3.18
CA SER A 18 9.30 -1.62 -3.00
C SER A 18 8.96 -3.12 -2.99
N ASP A 19 9.85 -3.96 -3.52
CA ASP A 19 9.65 -5.42 -3.55
C ASP A 19 10.09 -6.08 -2.23
N SER A 20 10.93 -5.40 -1.45
CA SER A 20 11.53 -5.91 -0.21
C SER A 20 10.49 -6.49 0.74
N ALA A 21 9.43 -5.74 1.02
CA ALA A 21 8.37 -6.18 1.92
C ALA A 21 7.63 -7.43 1.41
N ALA A 22 7.46 -7.56 0.09
CA ALA A 22 6.82 -8.73 -0.51
C ALA A 22 7.71 -9.97 -0.40
N VAL A 23 9.02 -9.87 -0.61
CA VAL A 23 9.97 -10.99 -0.40
C VAL A 23 9.91 -11.51 1.03
N PHE A 24 9.73 -10.61 2.00
CA PHE A 24 9.61 -10.96 3.43
C PHE A 24 8.18 -11.38 3.84
N GLY A 25 7.20 -11.35 2.94
CA GLY A 25 5.80 -11.64 3.27
C GLY A 25 5.17 -10.59 4.19
N MET A 26 5.71 -9.37 4.22
CA MET A 26 5.27 -8.25 5.08
C MET A 26 4.62 -7.11 4.29
N SER A 27 4.46 -7.26 2.98
CA SER A 27 3.79 -6.25 2.17
C SER A 27 2.26 -6.33 2.34
N PRO A 28 1.58 -5.20 2.57
CA PRO A 28 0.11 -5.17 2.57
C PRO A 28 -0.49 -5.25 1.15
N TYR A 29 0.36 -5.17 0.10
CA TYR A 29 -0.08 -5.09 -1.30
C TYR A 29 0.23 -6.33 -2.11
N ASN A 30 1.36 -6.98 -1.84
CA ASN A 30 1.88 -8.09 -2.64
C ASN A 30 2.35 -9.23 -1.74
N THR A 31 2.09 -10.46 -2.17
CA THR A 31 2.65 -11.66 -1.56
C THR A 31 3.97 -12.05 -2.24
N PRO A 32 4.79 -12.94 -1.66
CA PRO A 32 5.93 -13.51 -2.36
C PRO A 32 5.54 -14.15 -3.71
N LEU A 33 4.38 -14.84 -3.75
CA LEU A 33 3.90 -15.48 -4.97
C LEU A 33 3.48 -14.46 -6.04
N SER A 34 2.74 -13.42 -5.67
CA SER A 34 2.35 -12.38 -6.63
C SER A 34 3.56 -11.62 -7.18
N LEU A 35 4.56 -11.34 -6.34
CA LEU A 35 5.84 -10.76 -6.77
C LEU A 35 6.59 -11.70 -7.73
N TYR A 36 6.68 -12.99 -7.42
CA TYR A 36 7.26 -13.99 -8.30
C TYR A 36 6.59 -13.99 -9.69
N MET A 37 5.26 -14.03 -9.72
CA MET A 37 4.48 -14.01 -10.97
C MET A 37 4.74 -12.74 -11.79
N ASP A 38 4.94 -11.58 -11.12
CA ASP A 38 5.33 -10.35 -11.79
C ASP A 38 6.75 -10.46 -12.39
N LYS A 39 7.74 -10.94 -11.62
CA LYS A 39 9.13 -11.08 -12.07
C LYS A 39 9.28 -12.04 -13.26
N ILE A 40 8.52 -13.12 -13.29
CA ILE A 40 8.53 -14.06 -14.43
C ILE A 40 7.63 -13.61 -15.61
N GLY A 41 6.95 -12.46 -15.48
CA GLY A 41 6.11 -11.87 -16.53
C GLY A 41 4.76 -12.58 -16.74
N GLN A 42 4.34 -13.42 -15.81
CA GLN A 42 3.04 -14.13 -15.85
C GLN A 42 1.92 -13.37 -15.15
N HIS A 43 2.25 -12.33 -14.38
CA HIS A 43 1.25 -11.44 -13.78
C HIS A 43 1.17 -10.14 -14.58
N LYS A 44 -0.01 -9.85 -15.10
CA LYS A 44 -0.35 -8.50 -15.56
C LYS A 44 -1.03 -7.82 -14.39
N GLU A 45 -0.32 -6.92 -13.73
CA GLU A 45 -0.95 -6.09 -12.72
C GLU A 45 -2.17 -5.40 -13.33
N ASN A 46 -3.35 -5.71 -12.81
CA ASN A 46 -4.57 -5.06 -13.26
C ASN A 46 -4.63 -3.69 -12.58
N ILE A 47 -3.96 -2.72 -13.20
CA ILE A 47 -3.97 -1.33 -12.72
C ILE A 47 -5.37 -0.79 -12.95
N THR A 48 -6.16 -0.75 -11.88
CA THR A 48 -7.49 -0.12 -11.93
C THR A 48 -7.33 1.39 -12.04
N PRO A 49 -8.30 2.12 -12.62
CA PRO A 49 -8.27 3.59 -12.66
C PRO A 49 -8.05 4.23 -11.29
N LYS A 50 -8.55 3.59 -10.22
CA LYS A 50 -8.34 4.03 -8.84
C LYS A 50 -6.87 3.90 -8.41
N LYS A 51 -6.19 2.78 -8.74
CA LYS A 51 -4.76 2.62 -8.47
C LYS A 51 -3.92 3.61 -9.26
N GLU A 52 -4.26 3.82 -10.52
CA GLU A 52 -3.57 4.79 -11.38
C GLU A 52 -3.67 6.22 -10.83
N ALA A 53 -4.85 6.63 -10.38
CA ALA A 53 -5.05 7.92 -9.72
C ALA A 53 -4.22 8.06 -8.43
N ILE A 54 -4.07 6.99 -7.62
CA ILE A 54 -3.22 7.00 -6.43
C ILE A 54 -1.75 7.18 -6.80
N PHE A 55 -1.24 6.49 -7.81
CA PHE A 55 0.15 6.64 -8.27
C PHE A 55 0.42 8.05 -8.81
N GLU A 56 -0.48 8.54 -9.67
CA GLU A 56 -0.38 9.90 -10.21
C GLU A 56 -0.40 10.95 -9.11
N ARG A 57 -1.28 10.80 -8.11
CA ARG A 57 -1.33 11.66 -6.93
C ARG A 57 0.00 11.67 -6.19
N GLY A 58 0.62 10.50 -5.98
CA GLY A 58 1.93 10.40 -5.34
C GLY A 58 2.99 11.22 -6.07
N HIS A 59 3.15 11.02 -7.37
CA HIS A 59 4.12 11.77 -8.20
C HIS A 59 3.89 13.30 -8.21
N VAL A 60 2.63 13.72 -8.19
CA VAL A 60 2.32 15.15 -8.14
C VAL A 60 2.71 15.75 -6.80
N LEU A 61 2.36 15.07 -5.70
CA LEU A 61 2.63 15.56 -4.35
C LEU A 61 4.11 15.48 -3.97
N GLU A 62 4.88 14.58 -4.59
CA GLU A 62 6.34 14.48 -4.41
C GLU A 62 7.05 15.82 -4.66
N LYS A 63 6.63 16.58 -5.68
CA LYS A 63 7.22 17.89 -6.00
C LYS A 63 7.03 18.90 -4.87
N LEU A 64 5.85 18.91 -4.26
CA LEU A 64 5.55 19.79 -3.12
C LEU A 64 6.27 19.31 -1.85
N LEU A 65 6.32 17.98 -1.61
CA LEU A 65 7.07 17.38 -0.50
C LEU A 65 8.56 17.73 -0.58
N ARG A 66 9.17 17.63 -1.76
CA ARG A 66 10.57 17.99 -2.01
C ARG A 66 10.83 19.46 -1.65
N ALA A 67 10.05 20.38 -2.21
CA ALA A 67 10.21 21.79 -1.97
C ALA A 67 9.98 22.16 -0.50
N LEU A 68 9.01 21.52 0.16
CA LEU A 68 8.72 21.75 1.57
C LEU A 68 9.84 21.23 2.48
N PHE A 69 10.40 20.05 2.17
CA PHE A 69 11.56 19.53 2.88
C PHE A 69 12.77 20.46 2.75
N GLU A 70 13.11 20.86 1.52
CA GLU A 70 14.24 21.78 1.27
C GLU A 70 14.06 23.11 2.01
N ARG A 71 12.85 23.68 2.00
CA ARG A 71 12.54 24.93 2.71
C ARG A 71 12.66 24.78 4.23
N ASN A 72 12.10 23.72 4.78
CA ASN A 72 11.98 23.59 6.24
C ASN A 72 13.31 23.21 6.91
N TYR A 73 14.15 22.44 6.21
CA TYR A 73 15.40 21.91 6.77
C TYR A 73 16.66 22.53 6.17
N GLY A 74 16.54 23.38 5.15
CA GLY A 74 17.68 24.00 4.47
C GLY A 74 18.61 23.01 3.76
N LEU A 75 18.13 21.79 3.50
CA LEU A 75 18.86 20.70 2.86
C LEU A 75 18.45 20.61 1.39
N LYS A 76 19.45 20.63 0.49
CA LYS A 76 19.20 20.46 -0.94
C LYS A 76 19.14 19.00 -1.32
N ILE A 77 18.12 18.62 -2.08
CA ILE A 77 17.96 17.28 -2.63
C ILE A 77 18.50 17.26 -4.07
N ASP A 78 19.48 16.41 -4.31
CA ASP A 78 19.99 16.10 -5.65
C ASP A 78 19.27 14.86 -6.23
N GLU A 79 19.22 14.77 -7.55
CA GLU A 79 18.83 13.53 -8.23
C GLU A 79 19.87 12.44 -7.96
N ALA A 80 19.40 11.20 -7.80
CA ALA A 80 20.24 10.04 -7.66
C ALA A 80 20.09 9.12 -8.88
N PRO A 81 21.18 8.60 -9.45
CA PRO A 81 21.10 7.57 -10.45
C PRO A 81 20.56 6.27 -9.81
N GLN A 82 20.06 5.37 -10.66
CA GLN A 82 19.75 4.02 -10.20
C GLN A 82 21.02 3.39 -9.63
N ALA A 83 20.89 2.81 -8.44
CA ALA A 83 21.96 2.07 -7.79
C ALA A 83 21.70 0.57 -7.79
N GLU A 84 22.75 -0.23 -7.76
CA GLU A 84 22.69 -1.68 -7.60
C GLU A 84 23.70 -2.15 -6.57
N HIS A 85 23.41 -3.30 -5.97
CA HIS A 85 24.33 -3.92 -5.01
C HIS A 85 25.61 -4.38 -5.74
N ARG A 86 26.79 -4.09 -5.17
CA ARG A 86 28.09 -4.35 -5.79
C ARG A 86 28.34 -5.81 -6.21
N GLU A 87 27.75 -6.77 -5.49
CA GLU A 87 27.93 -8.21 -5.77
C GLU A 87 26.71 -8.84 -6.47
N TYR A 88 25.49 -8.29 -6.28
CA TYR A 88 24.25 -8.90 -6.73
C TYR A 88 23.45 -7.91 -7.58
N SER A 89 23.69 -7.88 -8.89
CA SER A 89 23.06 -6.94 -9.83
C SER A 89 21.52 -7.03 -9.91
N PHE A 90 20.95 -8.13 -9.41
CA PHE A 90 19.49 -8.26 -9.28
C PHE A 90 18.92 -7.55 -8.04
N ILE A 91 19.77 -6.99 -7.16
CA ILE A 91 19.36 -6.13 -6.04
C ILE A 91 19.69 -4.70 -6.44
N ARG A 92 18.67 -3.92 -6.79
CA ARG A 92 18.84 -2.54 -7.26
C ARG A 92 17.65 -1.67 -6.94
N GLY A 93 17.81 -0.37 -7.05
CA GLY A 93 16.70 0.56 -6.79
C GLY A 93 16.97 1.96 -7.30
N HIS A 94 15.93 2.72 -7.32
CA HIS A 94 15.95 4.15 -7.56
C HIS A 94 15.33 4.83 -6.35
N VAL A 95 16.02 5.81 -5.79
CA VAL A 95 15.54 6.62 -4.67
C VAL A 95 15.01 7.95 -5.18
N ASP A 96 14.13 8.60 -4.42
CA ASP A 96 13.52 9.86 -4.84
C ASP A 96 14.54 11.03 -4.82
N GLY A 97 15.63 10.88 -4.08
CA GLY A 97 16.74 11.81 -4.09
C GLY A 97 17.81 11.50 -3.05
N VAL A 98 18.87 12.31 -3.06
CA VAL A 98 19.96 12.26 -2.08
C VAL A 98 20.30 13.65 -1.57
N VAL A 99 20.65 13.75 -0.30
CA VAL A 99 21.21 14.96 0.33
C VAL A 99 22.71 14.74 0.52
N LYS A 100 23.51 15.19 -0.44
CA LYS A 100 24.96 14.97 -0.44
C LYS A 100 25.66 15.58 0.77
N SER A 101 25.23 16.75 1.19
CA SER A 101 25.79 17.45 2.37
C SER A 101 25.63 16.69 3.68
N ASP A 102 24.75 15.69 3.71
CA ASP A 102 24.36 14.97 4.91
C ASP A 102 24.44 13.43 4.75
N ASN A 103 25.01 12.95 3.65
CA ASN A 103 25.13 11.52 3.31
C ASN A 103 23.81 10.77 3.49
N ALA A 104 22.70 11.37 3.03
CA ALA A 104 21.37 10.85 3.26
C ALA A 104 20.62 10.56 1.95
N ILE A 105 19.78 9.54 1.99
CA ILE A 105 18.76 9.25 0.98
C ILE A 105 17.48 9.99 1.36
N VAL A 106 16.66 10.33 0.37
CA VAL A 106 15.29 10.83 0.58
C VAL A 106 14.30 9.90 -0.12
N GLU A 107 13.24 9.54 0.59
CA GLU A 107 12.13 8.74 0.09
C GLU A 107 10.80 9.36 0.48
N PHE A 108 10.07 9.92 -0.47
CA PHE A 108 8.81 10.60 -0.23
C PHE A 108 7.65 9.64 -0.07
N LYS A 109 6.75 9.95 0.87
CA LYS A 109 5.53 9.15 1.09
C LYS A 109 4.28 10.02 1.20
N THR A 110 3.17 9.46 0.77
CA THR A 110 1.83 9.97 1.07
C THR A 110 1.04 8.87 1.74
N SER A 111 0.45 9.15 2.90
CA SER A 111 -0.29 8.17 3.69
C SER A 111 -1.64 8.71 4.10
N ALA A 112 -2.70 7.94 3.85
CA ALA A 112 -4.04 8.30 4.30
C ALA A 112 -4.13 8.17 5.82
N SER A 113 -4.75 9.16 6.49
CA SER A 113 -4.93 9.16 7.94
C SER A 113 -5.75 7.99 8.48
N ASN A 114 -6.60 7.41 7.62
CA ASN A 114 -7.40 6.21 7.92
C ASN A 114 -6.73 4.90 7.46
N SER A 115 -5.47 4.95 7.00
CA SER A 115 -4.71 3.74 6.70
C SER A 115 -4.40 2.98 8.00
N LYS A 116 -4.25 1.66 7.87
CA LYS A 116 -3.80 0.80 8.98
C LYS A 116 -2.30 0.94 9.25
N ASP A 117 -1.62 1.84 8.53
CA ASP A 117 -0.19 2.09 8.70
C ASP A 117 0.07 2.75 10.05
N GLU A 118 0.90 2.13 10.83
CA GLU A 118 1.35 2.63 12.12
C GLU A 118 2.57 3.53 11.91
N TRP A 119 2.36 4.83 12.08
CA TRP A 119 3.40 5.85 12.07
C TRP A 119 3.57 6.37 13.49
N GLY A 120 4.79 6.34 13.99
CA GLY A 120 5.13 6.85 15.33
C GLY A 120 5.39 8.35 15.38
N ASP A 121 6.25 8.75 16.32
CA ASP A 121 6.60 10.14 16.53
C ASP A 121 7.51 10.69 15.43
N GLU A 122 7.39 11.99 15.18
CA GLU A 122 8.21 12.69 14.19
C GLU A 122 9.69 12.67 14.58
N LEU A 123 10.58 12.62 13.58
CA LEU A 123 12.05 12.51 13.72
C LEU A 123 12.54 11.19 14.30
N THR A 124 11.67 10.19 14.44
CA THR A 124 12.03 8.81 14.81
C THR A 124 12.10 7.90 13.58
N ASP A 125 12.49 6.65 13.78
CA ASP A 125 12.45 5.58 12.76
C ASP A 125 11.15 4.74 12.83
N GLU A 126 10.16 5.21 13.57
CA GLU A 126 8.87 4.54 13.74
C GLU A 126 7.98 4.73 12.52
N ILE A 127 8.35 4.07 11.44
CA ILE A 127 7.60 4.03 10.19
C ILE A 127 7.02 2.62 9.96
N PRO A 128 5.95 2.47 9.14
CA PRO A 128 5.37 1.17 8.82
C PRO A 128 6.42 0.16 8.35
N ARG A 129 6.35 -1.08 8.84
CA ARG A 129 7.37 -2.12 8.61
C ARG A 129 7.70 -2.37 7.15
N HIS A 130 6.71 -2.26 6.27
CA HIS A 130 6.93 -2.43 4.84
C HIS A 130 7.76 -1.29 4.24
N TYR A 131 7.62 -0.06 4.72
CA TYR A 131 8.49 1.06 4.35
C TYR A 131 9.87 0.95 5.01
N LEU A 132 9.93 0.45 6.25
CA LEU A 132 11.20 0.20 6.93
C LEU A 132 12.09 -0.76 6.12
N LEU A 133 11.53 -1.85 5.60
CA LEU A 133 12.25 -2.76 4.71
C LEU A 133 12.69 -2.08 3.40
N GLN A 134 11.88 -1.21 2.84
CA GLN A 134 12.22 -0.45 1.64
C GLN A 134 13.42 0.49 1.89
N VAL A 135 13.42 1.23 2.97
CA VAL A 135 14.51 2.17 3.27
C VAL A 135 15.81 1.45 3.62
N HIS A 136 15.74 0.30 4.32
CA HIS A 136 16.93 -0.52 4.56
C HIS A 136 17.48 -1.17 3.27
N HIS A 137 16.63 -1.49 2.29
CA HIS A 137 17.09 -1.90 0.96
C HIS A 137 17.90 -0.77 0.28
N TYR A 138 17.43 0.47 0.38
CA TYR A 138 18.16 1.60 -0.18
C TYR A 138 19.51 1.83 0.52
N LEU A 139 19.58 1.72 1.85
CA LEU A 139 20.84 1.78 2.59
C LEU A 139 21.80 0.64 2.23
N LEU A 140 21.27 -0.50 1.76
CA LEU A 140 22.08 -1.63 1.32
C LEU A 140 22.79 -1.36 -0.02
N ILE A 141 22.13 -0.66 -0.94
CA ILE A 141 22.66 -0.36 -2.28
C ILE A 141 23.36 1.00 -2.37
N HIS A 142 23.11 1.92 -1.44
CA HIS A 142 23.78 3.21 -1.31
C HIS A 142 24.75 3.16 -0.10
N GLU A 143 25.86 2.44 -0.25
CA GLU A 143 26.76 2.13 0.86
C GLU A 143 27.33 3.35 1.59
N THR A 144 27.46 4.48 0.91
CA THR A 144 28.00 5.74 1.46
C THR A 144 26.97 6.56 2.23
N CYS A 145 25.68 6.22 2.12
CA CYS A 145 24.63 6.93 2.85
C CYS A 145 24.49 6.34 4.26
N GLU A 146 24.31 7.24 5.24
CA GLU A 146 24.24 6.89 6.67
C GLU A 146 22.80 6.94 7.22
N LYS A 147 21.88 7.51 6.47
CA LYS A 147 20.47 7.63 6.88
C LYS A 147 19.53 7.82 5.71
N VAL A 148 18.24 7.64 5.98
CA VAL A 148 17.14 7.93 5.05
C VAL A 148 16.20 8.93 5.70
N TYR A 149 15.96 10.04 5.03
CA TYR A 149 14.86 10.95 5.33
C TYR A 149 13.59 10.46 4.65
N VAL A 150 12.51 10.39 5.42
CA VAL A 150 11.19 9.98 4.91
C VAL A 150 10.19 11.12 5.17
N PRO A 151 10.12 12.13 4.30
CA PRO A 151 9.11 13.16 4.38
C PRO A 151 7.75 12.58 3.97
N VAL A 152 6.71 12.84 4.76
CA VAL A 152 5.38 12.25 4.58
C VAL A 152 4.30 13.30 4.62
N PHE A 153 3.39 13.28 3.61
CA PHE A 153 2.08 13.91 3.76
C PHE A 153 1.08 12.91 4.34
N ARG A 154 0.44 13.30 5.44
CA ARG A 154 -0.64 12.53 6.07
C ARG A 154 -1.93 13.33 6.08
N GLY A 155 -2.99 12.74 5.57
CA GLY A 155 -4.29 13.37 5.50
C GLY A 155 -5.37 12.41 5.05
N ASN A 156 -6.60 12.86 4.98
CA ASN A 156 -7.69 12.13 4.36
C ASN A 156 -7.40 11.94 2.85
N ASN A 157 -7.84 10.81 2.27
CA ASN A 157 -7.64 10.53 0.85
C ASN A 157 -8.22 11.61 -0.07
N ASP A 158 -9.37 12.19 0.30
CA ASP A 158 -10.02 13.23 -0.50
C ASP A 158 -9.21 14.54 -0.43
N MET A 159 -8.68 14.89 0.75
CA MET A 159 -7.81 16.05 0.94
C MET A 159 -6.49 15.90 0.19
N LEU A 160 -5.86 14.72 0.24
CA LEU A 160 -4.67 14.42 -0.57
C LEU A 160 -4.95 14.55 -2.07
N GLN A 161 -6.14 14.13 -2.53
CA GLN A 161 -6.52 14.29 -3.94
C GLN A 161 -6.79 15.74 -4.31
N ILE A 162 -7.44 16.50 -3.44
CA ILE A 162 -7.67 17.95 -3.61
C ILE A 162 -6.33 18.67 -3.72
N LEU A 163 -5.40 18.43 -2.79
CA LEU A 163 -4.06 19.03 -2.83
C LEU A 163 -3.32 18.67 -4.12
N ALA A 164 -3.35 17.43 -4.57
CA ALA A 164 -2.72 17.04 -5.82
C ALA A 164 -3.31 17.78 -7.04
N ASN A 165 -4.63 17.96 -7.07
CA ASN A 165 -5.28 18.72 -8.13
C ASN A 165 -4.89 20.21 -8.10
N LEU A 166 -4.75 20.79 -6.91
CA LEU A 166 -4.27 22.17 -6.74
C LEU A 166 -2.81 22.30 -7.20
N VAL A 167 -1.93 21.38 -6.81
CA VAL A 167 -0.53 21.36 -7.27
C VAL A 167 -0.42 21.19 -8.78
N LYS A 168 -1.26 20.38 -9.41
CA LYS A 168 -1.32 20.27 -10.88
C LYS A 168 -1.70 21.58 -11.54
N LYS A 169 -2.64 22.30 -10.94
CA LYS A 169 -3.19 23.53 -11.51
C LYS A 169 -2.29 24.74 -11.30
N TYR A 170 -1.72 24.89 -10.11
CA TYR A 170 -1.01 26.09 -9.68
C TYR A 170 0.50 25.90 -9.54
N GLY A 171 1.00 24.68 -9.63
CA GLY A 171 2.40 24.36 -9.38
C GLY A 171 2.69 24.17 -7.89
N VAL A 172 3.97 24.28 -7.53
CA VAL A 172 4.44 24.20 -6.13
C VAL A 172 4.20 25.56 -5.46
N ASP A 173 3.19 25.59 -4.61
CA ASP A 173 2.82 26.75 -3.81
C ASP A 173 2.46 26.29 -2.39
N PHE A 174 3.15 26.83 -1.39
CA PHE A 174 2.98 26.41 0.00
C PHE A 174 1.68 26.91 0.63
N SER A 175 1.09 27.98 0.11
CA SER A 175 -0.22 28.48 0.56
C SER A 175 -1.35 27.47 0.31
N LEU A 176 -1.14 26.52 -0.62
CA LEU A 176 -2.10 25.44 -0.85
C LEU A 176 -2.30 24.52 0.37
N LEU A 177 -1.36 24.53 1.32
CA LEU A 177 -1.46 23.75 2.56
C LEU A 177 -2.36 24.41 3.61
N ASP A 178 -2.61 25.71 3.52
CA ASP A 178 -3.40 26.47 4.49
C ASP A 178 -4.90 26.07 4.40
N ASP A 179 -5.35 25.61 3.22
CA ASP A 179 -6.75 25.28 2.92
C ASP A 179 -7.08 23.79 3.05
N VAL A 180 -6.11 22.94 3.44
CA VAL A 180 -6.29 21.49 3.48
C VAL A 180 -5.84 20.89 4.82
N ASP A 181 -6.62 19.97 5.36
CA ASP A 181 -6.27 19.21 6.58
C ASP A 181 -5.28 18.07 6.24
N ILE A 182 -4.03 18.48 5.97
CA ILE A 182 -2.91 17.60 5.67
C ILE A 182 -1.72 17.99 6.56
N SER A 183 -1.17 17.03 7.26
CA SER A 183 0.07 17.22 8.04
C SER A 183 1.29 16.79 7.22
N PHE A 184 2.34 17.62 7.29
CA PHE A 184 3.69 17.24 6.89
C PHE A 184 4.43 16.71 8.11
N LYS A 185 5.08 15.56 7.97
CA LYS A 185 5.95 14.97 8.99
C LYS A 185 7.24 14.45 8.37
N LEU A 186 8.32 14.47 9.14
CA LEU A 186 9.60 13.90 8.76
C LEU A 186 9.95 12.74 9.69
N TYR A 187 10.37 11.61 9.10
CA TYR A 187 10.95 10.47 9.81
C TYR A 187 12.40 10.30 9.37
N VAL A 188 13.24 9.75 10.27
CA VAL A 188 14.68 9.59 10.02
C VAL A 188 15.12 8.19 10.40
N VAL A 189 15.48 7.38 9.42
CA VAL A 189 15.98 6.03 9.65
C VAL A 189 17.51 6.04 9.53
N GLN A 190 18.20 5.74 10.63
CA GLN A 190 19.66 5.70 10.68
C GLN A 190 20.20 4.35 10.20
N LYS A 191 21.40 4.38 9.57
CA LYS A 191 22.17 3.19 9.25
C LYS A 191 22.89 2.71 10.53
N GLY A 192 22.10 2.18 11.45
CA GLY A 192 22.59 1.75 12.76
C GLY A 192 22.61 0.22 12.91
N GLU A 193 22.53 -0.21 14.16
CA GLU A 193 22.58 -1.63 14.55
C GLU A 193 21.47 -2.47 13.87
N LEU A 194 20.27 -1.92 13.70
CA LEU A 194 19.19 -2.59 13.02
C LEU A 194 19.55 -2.88 11.55
N HIS A 195 20.13 -1.91 10.84
CA HIS A 195 20.57 -2.10 9.46
C HIS A 195 21.65 -3.18 9.39
N ALA A 196 22.64 -3.15 10.29
CA ALA A 196 23.69 -4.17 10.32
C ALA A 196 23.14 -5.58 10.53
N LYS A 197 22.12 -5.75 11.37
CA LYS A 197 21.43 -7.03 11.60
C LYS A 197 20.57 -7.46 10.41
N LEU A 198 19.93 -6.51 9.74
CA LEU A 198 19.02 -6.78 8.62
C LEU A 198 19.73 -7.02 7.30
N SER A 199 20.84 -6.34 7.02
CA SER A 199 21.49 -6.32 5.71
C SER A 199 21.84 -7.72 5.19
N GLN A 200 22.52 -8.54 6.01
CA GLN A 200 22.83 -9.91 5.62
C GLN A 200 21.56 -10.75 5.41
N ARG A 201 20.58 -10.64 6.30
CA ARG A 201 19.32 -11.36 6.19
C ARG A 201 18.53 -10.93 4.95
N MET A 202 18.59 -9.66 4.56
CA MET A 202 17.96 -9.17 3.33
C MET A 202 18.64 -9.78 2.11
N ILE A 203 19.98 -9.78 2.05
CA ILE A 203 20.74 -10.40 0.97
C ILE A 203 20.39 -11.88 0.84
N ASP A 204 20.40 -12.63 1.94
CA ASP A 204 20.09 -14.07 1.94
C ASP A 204 18.67 -14.34 1.44
N LYS A 205 17.67 -13.57 1.91
CA LYS A 205 16.28 -13.68 1.45
C LYS A 205 16.11 -13.30 -0.01
N TYR A 206 16.80 -12.29 -0.49
CA TYR A 206 16.77 -11.90 -1.89
C TYR A 206 17.41 -12.96 -2.79
N LYS A 207 18.54 -13.56 -2.34
CA LYS A 207 19.19 -14.68 -3.05
C LYS A 207 18.28 -15.91 -3.11
N GLU A 208 17.69 -16.31 -1.98
CA GLU A 208 16.70 -17.39 -1.92
C GLU A 208 15.57 -17.12 -2.92
N PHE A 209 14.93 -15.96 -2.82
CA PHE A 209 13.80 -15.62 -3.69
C PHE A 209 14.19 -15.56 -5.17
N TRP A 210 15.32 -14.92 -5.49
CA TRP A 210 15.74 -14.74 -6.88
C TRP A 210 16.22 -16.05 -7.50
N ASN A 211 17.13 -16.76 -6.84
CA ASN A 211 17.75 -17.96 -7.41
C ASN A 211 16.83 -19.15 -7.38
N GLU A 212 16.12 -19.38 -6.27
CA GLU A 212 15.31 -20.60 -6.10
C GLU A 212 13.93 -20.45 -6.73
N HIS A 213 13.35 -19.23 -6.75
CA HIS A 213 12.03 -19.04 -7.33
C HIS A 213 12.09 -18.43 -8.72
N VAL A 214 12.68 -17.22 -8.88
CA VAL A 214 12.63 -16.51 -10.16
C VAL A 214 13.44 -17.21 -11.24
N MET A 215 14.69 -17.58 -10.96
CA MET A 215 15.60 -18.20 -11.93
C MET A 215 15.18 -19.64 -12.25
N LEU A 216 14.87 -20.45 -11.23
CA LEU A 216 14.46 -21.84 -11.41
C LEU A 216 12.99 -22.01 -11.82
N ARG A 217 12.22 -20.92 -11.86
CA ARG A 217 10.79 -20.95 -12.20
C ARG A 217 9.97 -21.80 -11.23
N ILE A 218 10.36 -21.89 -9.96
CA ILE A 218 9.65 -22.62 -8.91
C ILE A 218 8.84 -21.61 -8.09
N PRO A 219 7.50 -21.66 -8.09
CA PRO A 219 6.70 -20.70 -7.37
C PRO A 219 6.91 -20.78 -5.85
N PRO A 220 6.97 -19.66 -5.12
CA PRO A 220 6.91 -19.67 -3.67
C PRO A 220 5.60 -20.27 -3.17
N LYS A 221 5.61 -20.71 -1.91
CA LYS A 221 4.37 -21.22 -1.28
C LYS A 221 3.33 -20.10 -1.20
N TRP A 222 2.09 -20.46 -1.52
CA TRP A 222 0.95 -19.55 -1.35
C TRP A 222 0.71 -19.18 0.12
N THR A 223 0.22 -17.97 0.36
CA THR A 223 -0.04 -17.43 1.70
C THR A 223 -1.51 -17.07 1.91
N CYS A 224 -2.25 -16.84 0.84
CA CYS A 224 -3.65 -16.43 0.89
C CYS A 224 -4.46 -16.99 -0.29
N VAL A 225 -5.78 -16.79 -0.27
CA VAL A 225 -6.69 -17.26 -1.33
C VAL A 225 -6.39 -16.56 -2.67
N ASP A 226 -5.93 -15.31 -2.64
CA ASP A 226 -5.61 -14.58 -3.88
C ASP A 226 -4.39 -15.17 -4.58
N ASP A 227 -3.41 -15.70 -3.84
CA ASP A 227 -2.31 -16.48 -4.42
C ASP A 227 -2.81 -17.73 -5.16
N ILE A 228 -3.79 -18.44 -4.58
CA ILE A 228 -4.40 -19.60 -5.21
C ILE A 228 -5.15 -19.22 -6.50
N LYS A 229 -5.83 -18.07 -6.52
CA LYS A 229 -6.47 -17.55 -7.74
C LYS A 229 -5.47 -17.20 -8.83
N LEU A 230 -4.27 -16.71 -8.46
CA LEU A 230 -3.19 -16.46 -9.43
C LEU A 230 -2.70 -17.76 -10.07
N LEU A 231 -2.56 -18.83 -9.30
CA LEU A 231 -2.15 -20.14 -9.79
C LEU A 231 -3.25 -20.85 -10.60
N PHE A 232 -4.50 -20.66 -10.20
CA PHE A 232 -5.66 -21.34 -10.76
C PHE A 232 -6.80 -20.33 -11.03
N PRO A 233 -6.67 -19.49 -12.07
CA PRO A 233 -7.59 -18.38 -12.31
C PRO A 233 -9.00 -18.84 -12.71
N GLU A 234 -9.12 -20.04 -13.31
CA GLU A 234 -10.38 -20.57 -13.79
C GLU A 234 -10.79 -21.84 -13.07
N ALA A 235 -12.09 -21.98 -12.80
CA ALA A 235 -12.65 -23.23 -12.30
C ALA A 235 -12.89 -24.19 -13.47
N LYS A 236 -12.46 -25.42 -13.34
CA LYS A 236 -12.85 -26.53 -14.23
C LYS A 236 -14.08 -27.23 -13.65
N SER A 237 -14.94 -27.78 -14.51
CA SER A 237 -16.10 -28.59 -14.11
C SER A 237 -15.66 -29.95 -13.62
N SER A 238 -14.84 -30.00 -12.56
CA SER A 238 -14.33 -31.23 -11.96
C SER A 238 -14.53 -31.18 -10.45
N GLU A 239 -14.76 -32.31 -9.86
CA GLU A 239 -14.90 -32.48 -8.41
C GLU A 239 -13.63 -33.13 -7.85
N VAL A 240 -13.25 -32.71 -6.65
CA VAL A 240 -12.12 -33.28 -5.91
C VAL A 240 -12.62 -33.76 -4.56
N VAL A 241 -12.28 -34.97 -4.19
CA VAL A 241 -12.59 -35.52 -2.86
C VAL A 241 -11.71 -34.83 -1.83
N ALA A 242 -12.34 -34.29 -0.77
CA ALA A 242 -11.65 -33.64 0.30
C ALA A 242 -10.79 -34.61 1.12
N ASP A 243 -9.54 -34.23 1.36
CA ASP A 243 -8.69 -34.94 2.32
C ASP A 243 -8.99 -34.44 3.77
N GLU A 244 -8.42 -35.11 4.77
CA GLU A 244 -8.60 -34.77 6.18
C GLU A 244 -8.19 -33.32 6.49
N LYS A 245 -7.15 -32.81 5.83
CA LYS A 245 -6.66 -31.45 6.01
C LYS A 245 -7.66 -30.43 5.48
N ALA A 246 -8.27 -30.67 4.35
CA ALA A 246 -9.31 -29.84 3.77
C ALA A 246 -10.57 -29.85 4.65
N ILE A 247 -11.00 -31.02 5.14
CA ILE A 247 -12.15 -31.17 6.05
C ILE A 247 -11.92 -30.35 7.31
N LYS A 248 -10.78 -30.53 7.97
CA LYS A 248 -10.42 -29.75 9.18
C LYS A 248 -10.38 -28.25 8.93
N ALA A 249 -9.88 -27.81 7.78
CA ALA A 249 -9.87 -26.38 7.42
C ALA A 249 -11.29 -25.82 7.24
N ILE A 250 -12.21 -26.60 6.62
CA ILE A 250 -13.62 -26.23 6.47
C ILE A 250 -14.31 -26.09 7.84
N GLU A 251 -14.10 -27.06 8.74
CA GLU A 251 -14.64 -27.00 10.10
C GLU A 251 -14.13 -25.76 10.87
N ASN A 252 -12.82 -25.49 10.80
CA ASN A 252 -12.24 -24.29 11.40
C ASN A 252 -12.84 -23.01 10.84
N ILE A 253 -13.12 -22.94 9.54
CA ILE A 253 -13.78 -21.78 8.92
C ILE A 253 -15.20 -21.63 9.47
N LYS A 254 -15.97 -22.72 9.57
CA LYS A 254 -17.34 -22.68 10.13
C LYS A 254 -17.33 -22.18 11.58
N GLN A 255 -16.46 -22.75 12.43
CA GLN A 255 -16.34 -22.31 13.84
C GLN A 255 -15.97 -20.83 13.97
N LYS A 256 -15.00 -20.35 13.17
CA LYS A 256 -14.60 -18.94 13.18
C LYS A 256 -15.71 -18.01 12.71
N LYS A 257 -16.52 -18.42 11.73
CA LYS A 257 -17.69 -17.61 11.30
C LYS A 257 -18.69 -17.44 12.42
N VAL A 258 -19.02 -18.52 13.14
CA VAL A 258 -19.93 -18.43 14.31
C VAL A 258 -19.34 -17.51 15.38
N ALA A 259 -18.02 -17.62 15.67
CA ALA A 259 -17.39 -16.73 16.64
C ALA A 259 -17.44 -15.25 16.20
N ILE A 260 -17.29 -14.96 14.92
CA ILE A 260 -17.40 -13.61 14.37
C ILE A 260 -18.84 -13.07 14.56
N GLU A 261 -19.86 -13.87 14.24
CA GLU A 261 -21.27 -13.47 14.42
C GLU A 261 -21.59 -13.14 15.89
N VAL A 262 -21.07 -13.90 16.84
CA VAL A 262 -21.22 -13.61 18.28
C VAL A 262 -20.56 -12.29 18.66
N LEU A 263 -19.32 -12.06 18.22
CA LEU A 263 -18.59 -10.82 18.49
C LEU A 263 -19.25 -9.60 17.84
N GLU A 264 -19.75 -9.74 16.61
CA GLU A 264 -20.48 -8.67 15.92
C GLU A 264 -21.76 -8.30 16.67
N ALA A 265 -22.52 -9.31 17.17
CA ALA A 265 -23.69 -9.08 17.98
C ALA A 265 -23.38 -8.37 19.31
N ASP A 266 -22.25 -8.69 19.95
CA ASP A 266 -21.83 -8.01 21.18
C ASP A 266 -21.37 -6.56 20.90
N ILE A 267 -20.64 -6.33 19.82
CA ILE A 267 -20.29 -4.96 19.35
C ILE A 267 -21.55 -4.12 19.10
N GLU A 268 -22.60 -4.69 18.49
CA GLU A 268 -23.87 -3.97 18.26
C GLU A 268 -24.58 -3.59 19.59
N LYS A 269 -24.50 -4.44 20.62
CA LYS A 269 -25.00 -4.08 21.96
C LYS A 269 -24.22 -2.91 22.56
N ASP A 270 -22.88 -2.95 22.49
CA ASP A 270 -22.03 -1.87 23.00
C ASP A 270 -22.28 -0.56 22.24
N LYS A 271 -22.44 -0.62 20.92
CA LYS A 271 -22.84 0.55 20.12
C LYS A 271 -24.19 1.10 20.55
N ALA A 272 -25.17 0.25 20.83
CA ALA A 272 -26.48 0.68 21.30
C ALA A 272 -26.38 1.46 22.63
N VAL A 273 -25.54 1.02 23.58
CA VAL A 273 -25.27 1.74 24.83
C VAL A 273 -24.69 3.13 24.56
N VAL A 274 -23.72 3.23 23.66
CA VAL A 274 -23.10 4.50 23.28
C VAL A 274 -24.11 5.42 22.58
N CYS A 275 -24.92 4.89 21.65
CA CYS A 275 -25.93 5.65 20.94
C CYS A 275 -27.06 6.14 21.88
N ASP A 276 -27.47 5.32 22.84
CA ASP A 276 -28.47 5.74 23.86
C ASP A 276 -27.92 6.91 24.69
N ARG A 277 -26.62 6.92 25.00
CA ARG A 277 -25.99 8.05 25.68
C ARG A 277 -25.89 9.30 24.82
N LEU A 278 -25.66 9.15 23.52
CA LEU A 278 -25.59 10.26 22.56
C LEU A 278 -26.96 10.89 22.30
N LYS A 279 -28.04 10.09 22.18
CA LYS A 279 -29.39 10.53 21.76
C LYS A 279 -29.32 11.41 20.51
N ASP A 280 -29.62 12.70 20.64
CA ASP A 280 -29.60 13.67 19.55
C ASP A 280 -28.23 14.35 19.35
N ALA A 281 -27.27 14.08 20.22
CA ALA A 281 -25.93 14.67 20.11
C ALA A 281 -25.12 14.01 18.97
N SER A 282 -24.36 14.81 18.24
CA SER A 282 -23.52 14.32 17.14
C SER A 282 -22.14 13.80 17.59
N LYS A 283 -21.72 14.10 18.83
CA LYS A 283 -20.41 13.69 19.35
C LYS A 283 -20.47 13.34 20.82
N LEU A 284 -19.72 12.30 21.20
CA LEU A 284 -19.38 11.98 22.59
C LEU A 284 -17.93 12.41 22.83
N VAL A 285 -17.70 13.14 23.91
CA VAL A 285 -16.36 13.65 24.27
C VAL A 285 -15.98 13.18 25.67
N ASN A 286 -14.69 13.09 25.96
CA ASN A 286 -14.20 12.85 27.32
C ASN A 286 -14.19 14.15 28.15
N ALA A 287 -13.70 14.06 29.41
CA ALA A 287 -13.67 15.20 30.33
C ALA A 287 -12.78 16.36 29.84
N GLU A 288 -11.76 16.06 29.03
CA GLU A 288 -10.84 17.03 28.43
C GLU A 288 -11.35 17.61 27.10
N GLY A 289 -12.58 17.27 26.67
CA GLY A 289 -13.18 17.73 25.42
C GLY A 289 -12.72 16.99 24.17
N LYS A 290 -11.91 15.93 24.29
CA LYS A 290 -11.48 15.12 23.16
C LYS A 290 -12.62 14.24 22.67
N SER A 291 -12.86 14.27 21.36
CA SER A 291 -13.90 13.44 20.72
C SER A 291 -13.57 11.95 20.82
N LEU A 292 -14.50 11.17 21.37
CA LEU A 292 -14.43 9.72 21.48
C LEU A 292 -15.24 9.02 20.40
N VAL A 293 -16.47 9.53 20.12
CA VAL A 293 -17.38 8.96 19.14
C VAL A 293 -18.09 10.08 18.40
N GLY A 294 -18.27 9.92 17.09
CA GLY A 294 -19.12 10.74 16.25
C GLY A 294 -20.30 9.91 15.74
N TRP A 295 -21.53 10.45 15.88
CA TRP A 295 -22.75 9.85 15.33
C TRP A 295 -23.59 10.96 14.68
N PHE A 296 -23.42 11.12 13.39
CA PHE A 296 -23.97 12.25 12.66
C PHE A 296 -24.67 11.80 11.37
N ASN A 297 -25.59 12.63 10.89
CA ASN A 297 -26.29 12.37 9.64
C ASN A 297 -25.32 12.49 8.46
N THR A 298 -25.32 11.46 7.62
CA THR A 298 -24.56 11.46 6.36
C THR A 298 -25.54 11.33 5.19
N SER A 299 -25.28 12.05 4.10
CA SER A 299 -26.00 11.86 2.84
C SER A 299 -25.09 11.24 1.80
N ARG A 300 -25.55 10.20 1.13
CA ARG A 300 -24.85 9.57 0.01
C ARG A 300 -25.72 9.63 -1.23
N LYS A 301 -25.17 10.18 -2.30
CA LYS A 301 -25.80 10.07 -3.63
C LYS A 301 -25.48 8.70 -4.20
N ASN A 302 -26.50 7.89 -4.41
CA ASN A 302 -26.37 6.62 -5.12
C ASN A 302 -26.87 6.80 -6.55
N PHE A 303 -26.25 6.07 -7.47
CA PHE A 303 -26.72 6.04 -8.86
C PHE A 303 -27.93 5.11 -8.94
N ASP A 304 -29.08 5.67 -9.39
CA ASP A 304 -30.31 4.92 -9.53
C ASP A 304 -30.35 4.26 -10.91
N VAL A 305 -29.88 3.02 -10.95
CA VAL A 305 -29.80 2.21 -12.19
C VAL A 305 -31.21 1.88 -12.71
N GLU A 306 -32.18 1.67 -11.81
CA GLU A 306 -33.55 1.32 -12.23
C GLU A 306 -34.28 2.52 -12.84
N ALA A 307 -34.10 3.71 -12.27
CA ALA A 307 -34.59 4.94 -12.87
C ALA A 307 -33.97 5.19 -14.25
N LEU A 308 -32.66 4.93 -14.39
CA LEU A 308 -31.96 5.07 -15.65
C LEU A 308 -32.44 4.08 -16.72
N LYS A 309 -32.65 2.81 -16.34
CA LYS A 309 -33.20 1.79 -17.25
C LYS A 309 -34.63 2.17 -17.72
N LYS A 310 -35.43 2.72 -16.81
CA LYS A 310 -36.81 3.18 -17.14
C LYS A 310 -36.79 4.35 -18.10
N GLU A 311 -35.83 5.27 -17.97
CA GLU A 311 -35.71 6.47 -18.81
C GLU A 311 -35.13 6.16 -20.19
N TYR A 312 -34.04 5.38 -20.24
CA TYR A 312 -33.25 5.17 -21.47
C TYR A 312 -33.38 3.77 -22.08
N GLY A 313 -34.08 2.86 -21.41
CA GLY A 313 -34.24 1.48 -21.82
C GLY A 313 -33.09 0.55 -21.40
N GLU A 314 -33.42 -0.71 -21.13
CA GLU A 314 -32.47 -1.70 -20.62
C GLU A 314 -31.34 -2.02 -21.61
N ALA A 315 -31.63 -2.05 -22.91
CA ALA A 315 -30.65 -2.31 -23.96
C ALA A 315 -29.58 -1.22 -24.06
N MET A 316 -29.95 0.05 -23.85
CA MET A 316 -29.01 1.17 -23.86
C MET A 316 -28.15 1.16 -22.60
N VAL A 317 -28.75 0.97 -21.44
CA VAL A 317 -28.03 0.93 -20.16
C VAL A 317 -27.12 -0.31 -20.09
N GLY A 318 -27.54 -1.43 -20.71
CA GLY A 318 -26.78 -2.68 -20.78
C GLY A 318 -25.40 -2.53 -21.44
N GLN A 319 -25.24 -1.58 -22.36
CA GLN A 319 -23.94 -1.31 -23.03
C GLN A 319 -22.86 -0.79 -22.08
N PHE A 320 -23.25 -0.27 -20.91
CA PHE A 320 -22.33 0.25 -19.91
C PHE A 320 -21.99 -0.77 -18.82
N TYR A 321 -22.57 -1.99 -18.85
CA TYR A 321 -22.18 -3.07 -17.96
C TYR A 321 -20.92 -3.77 -18.47
N LYS A 322 -19.97 -3.96 -17.54
CA LYS A 322 -18.78 -4.78 -17.78
C LYS A 322 -18.92 -6.10 -17.01
N THR A 323 -18.91 -7.21 -17.73
CA THR A 323 -18.87 -8.53 -17.10
C THR A 323 -17.47 -8.81 -16.54
N THR A 324 -17.40 -9.17 -15.28
CA THR A 324 -16.16 -9.59 -14.63
C THR A 324 -16.35 -11.01 -14.09
N ASN A 325 -15.52 -11.94 -14.54
CA ASN A 325 -15.53 -13.31 -14.06
C ASN A 325 -14.57 -13.44 -12.88
N THR A 326 -15.07 -13.95 -11.75
CA THR A 326 -14.26 -14.20 -10.55
C THR A 326 -14.60 -15.57 -9.96
N ARG A 327 -13.57 -16.26 -9.42
CA ARG A 327 -13.80 -17.48 -8.62
C ARG A 327 -14.27 -17.07 -7.22
N MET A 328 -15.45 -17.56 -6.83
CA MET A 328 -16.01 -17.31 -5.51
C MET A 328 -15.81 -18.54 -4.61
N PHE A 329 -15.28 -18.32 -3.40
CA PHE A 329 -15.16 -19.35 -2.38
C PHE A 329 -16.44 -19.37 -1.52
N LYS A 330 -17.12 -20.50 -1.47
CA LYS A 330 -18.34 -20.71 -0.67
C LYS A 330 -18.20 -21.98 0.16
N VAL A 331 -18.50 -21.89 1.45
CA VAL A 331 -18.61 -23.02 2.37
C VAL A 331 -20.09 -23.31 2.57
N TYR A 332 -20.47 -24.58 2.36
CA TYR A 332 -21.84 -25.07 2.51
C TYR A 332 -22.08 -25.69 3.88
#